data_a2a5a179ec6486f147a0d54f89d2bc51
#
_entry.id   a2a5a179ec6486f147a0d54f89d2bc51
#
_cell.length_a   1.000
_cell.length_b   1.000
_cell.length_c   1.000
_cell.angle_alpha   90.00
_cell.angle_beta   90.00
_cell.angle_gamma   90.00
#
_symmetry.space_group_name_H-M   'P 1'
#
loop_
_entity.id
_entity.type
_entity.pdbx_description
1 polymer ?
#
loop_
_entity_poly.entity_id
_entity_poly.type
_entity_poly.pdbx_seq_one_letter_code
_entity_poly.pdbx_strand_id
1 'polypeptide(L)'
;MSYEVVTRIVSAQPLAAVRRRVRIGDVGRTWKPALDLVWEYLRRHEGLRVGGHNCFLYHHPATREAAMDVDFGVQVIQPFENEGEIICTETPGGEVVMTTHIGSYTGLTAAHNVLHSWRAATGRAFGGYSWEIYGDWTDDETKLETQVIYLLKDEAMIS
;
A
#
# COMPACT_ATOMS: atom_id res chain seq x y z
N MET A 1 -22.83 -3.51 2.28
CA MET A 1 -21.85 -2.79 3.10
C MET A 1 -21.40 -1.56 2.37
N SER A 2 -21.49 -0.40 2.99
CA SER A 2 -21.08 0.86 2.37
C SER A 2 -19.66 1.21 2.81
N TYR A 3 -18.89 1.78 1.86
CA TYR A 3 -17.54 2.28 2.13
C TYR A 3 -17.59 3.80 2.27
N GLU A 4 -16.93 4.31 3.30
CA GLU A 4 -16.74 5.75 3.44
C GLU A 4 -15.48 6.15 2.65
N VAL A 5 -15.66 7.03 1.66
CA VAL A 5 -14.54 7.52 0.84
C VAL A 5 -14.16 8.90 1.34
N VAL A 6 -12.89 9.08 1.69
CA VAL A 6 -12.38 10.36 2.18
C VAL A 6 -11.15 10.77 1.39
N THR A 7 -10.91 12.08 1.29
CA THR A 7 -9.65 12.64 0.78
C THR A 7 -8.87 13.21 1.94
N ARG A 8 -7.54 13.08 1.89
CA ARG A 8 -6.65 13.59 2.94
C ARG A 8 -5.33 14.02 2.35
N ILE A 9 -4.62 14.86 3.08
CA ILE A 9 -3.21 15.15 2.81
C ILE A 9 -2.40 14.27 3.76
N VAL A 10 -1.48 13.47 3.21
CA VAL A 10 -0.64 12.58 3.99
C VAL A 10 0.82 12.92 3.80
N SER A 11 1.64 12.57 4.79
CA SER A 11 3.10 12.67 4.70
C SER A 11 3.68 11.37 4.18
N ALA A 12 4.85 11.44 3.55
CA ALA A 12 5.59 10.25 3.16
C ALA A 12 5.91 9.41 4.40
N GLN A 13 5.70 8.09 4.29
CA GLN A 13 5.91 7.14 5.37
C GLN A 13 7.02 6.16 4.97
N PRO A 14 8.16 6.12 5.69
CA PRO A 14 9.21 5.16 5.35
C PRO A 14 8.79 3.73 5.58
N LEU A 15 9.25 2.85 4.70
CA LEU A 15 8.99 1.42 4.72
C LEU A 15 10.32 0.66 4.61
N ALA A 16 10.43 -0.43 5.38
CA ALA A 16 11.38 -1.48 5.07
C ALA A 16 10.67 -2.46 4.15
N ALA A 17 11.23 -2.73 2.97
CA ALA A 17 10.49 -3.49 1.97
C ALA A 17 11.40 -4.38 1.11
N VAL A 18 10.77 -5.36 0.46
CA VAL A 18 11.36 -6.15 -0.61
C VAL A 18 10.55 -5.85 -1.88
N ARG A 19 11.23 -5.39 -2.93
CA ARG A 19 10.58 -5.08 -4.21
C ARG A 19 10.58 -6.29 -5.11
N ARG A 20 9.42 -6.57 -5.70
CA ARG A 20 9.26 -7.64 -6.68
C ARG A 20 8.50 -7.13 -7.89
N ARG A 21 8.89 -7.60 -9.07
CA ARG A 21 8.13 -7.41 -10.30
C ARG A 21 7.04 -8.47 -10.34
N VAL A 22 5.78 -8.06 -10.27
CA VAL A 22 4.65 -8.96 -10.07
C VAL A 22 3.64 -8.79 -11.20
N ARG A 23 3.19 -9.91 -11.76
CA ARG A 23 2.07 -9.88 -12.71
C ARG A 23 0.77 -9.63 -11.95
N ILE A 24 -0.15 -8.93 -12.60
CA ILE A 24 -1.49 -8.70 -12.06
C ILE A 24 -2.13 -10.09 -11.82
N GLY A 25 -2.58 -10.31 -10.59
CA GLY A 25 -3.14 -11.60 -10.18
C GLY A 25 -2.19 -12.51 -9.42
N ASP A 26 -0.86 -12.22 -9.45
CA ASP A 26 0.14 -13.05 -8.78
C ASP A 26 0.58 -12.52 -7.41
N VAL A 27 0.01 -11.41 -6.95
CA VAL A 27 0.34 -10.83 -5.63
C VAL A 27 0.12 -11.85 -4.52
N GLY A 28 -0.95 -12.62 -4.58
CA GLY A 28 -1.26 -13.65 -3.59
C GLY A 28 -0.22 -14.76 -3.43
N ARG A 29 0.61 -14.98 -4.45
CA ARG A 29 1.68 -15.99 -4.42
C ARG A 29 3.02 -15.40 -4.02
N THR A 30 3.19 -14.10 -4.18
CA THR A 30 4.49 -13.42 -4.07
C THR A 30 4.70 -12.74 -2.73
N TRP A 31 3.63 -12.28 -2.09
CA TRP A 31 3.76 -11.41 -0.93
C TRP A 31 4.44 -12.07 0.27
N LYS A 32 4.13 -13.33 0.57
CA LYS A 32 4.56 -13.95 1.83
C LYS A 32 6.08 -14.16 1.89
N PRO A 33 6.73 -14.78 0.89
CA PRO A 33 8.19 -14.92 0.93
C PRO A 33 8.90 -13.58 1.00
N ALA A 34 8.41 -12.57 0.28
CA ALA A 34 9.01 -11.23 0.29
C ALA A 34 8.84 -10.58 1.66
N LEU A 35 7.65 -10.61 2.22
CA LEU A 35 7.37 -10.00 3.53
C LEU A 35 8.11 -10.70 4.66
N ASP A 36 8.26 -12.03 4.59
CA ASP A 36 9.02 -12.80 5.59
C ASP A 36 10.47 -12.32 5.69
N LEU A 37 11.09 -11.95 4.56
CA LEU A 37 12.44 -11.38 4.54
C LEU A 37 12.50 -10.05 5.29
N VAL A 38 11.47 -9.21 5.14
CA VAL A 38 11.39 -7.92 5.83
C VAL A 38 11.27 -8.14 7.35
N TRP A 39 10.40 -9.03 7.78
CA TRP A 39 10.22 -9.30 9.20
C TRP A 39 11.46 -9.91 9.83
N GLU A 40 12.20 -10.77 9.10
CA GLU A 40 13.48 -11.30 9.55
C GLU A 40 14.49 -10.17 9.76
N TYR A 41 14.58 -9.24 8.81
CA TYR A 41 15.43 -8.06 8.93
C TYR A 41 15.05 -7.23 10.16
N LEU A 42 13.76 -6.98 10.37
CA LEU A 42 13.30 -6.16 11.50
C LEU A 42 13.56 -6.82 12.85
N ARG A 43 13.56 -8.14 12.93
CA ARG A 43 13.93 -8.85 14.15
C ARG A 43 15.39 -8.62 14.53
N ARG A 44 16.27 -8.39 13.56
CA ARG A 44 17.70 -8.09 13.77
C ARG A 44 17.97 -6.60 13.99
N HIS A 45 17.00 -5.74 13.76
CA HIS A 45 17.13 -4.29 13.87
C HIS A 45 16.03 -3.73 14.76
N GLU A 46 16.11 -4.09 16.05
CA GLU A 46 15.12 -3.64 17.04
C GLU A 46 15.07 -2.13 17.12
N GLY A 47 13.84 -1.61 17.31
CA GLY A 47 13.62 -0.16 17.41
C GLY A 47 13.37 0.53 16.09
N LEU A 48 13.63 -0.11 14.95
CA LEU A 48 13.32 0.47 13.66
C LEU A 48 11.81 0.48 13.39
N ARG A 49 11.12 -0.57 13.82
CA ARG A 49 9.66 -0.64 13.75
C ARG A 49 9.07 -0.45 15.15
N VAL A 50 8.21 0.55 15.33
CA VAL A 50 7.46 0.76 16.57
C VAL A 50 5.99 0.89 16.20
N GLY A 51 5.22 -0.19 16.37
CA GLY A 51 3.79 -0.21 16.04
C GLY A 51 3.46 -0.16 14.55
N GLY A 52 4.46 -0.21 13.66
CA GLY A 52 4.23 -0.14 12.23
C GLY A 52 3.55 -1.39 11.69
N HIS A 53 2.70 -1.20 10.68
CA HIS A 53 1.91 -2.26 10.04
C HIS A 53 2.50 -2.67 8.71
N ASN A 54 2.11 -3.86 8.24
CA ASN A 54 2.41 -4.29 6.88
C ASN A 54 1.79 -3.29 5.89
N CYS A 55 2.56 -2.94 4.87
CA CYS A 55 2.13 -2.00 3.85
C CYS A 55 2.65 -2.46 2.49
N PHE A 56 1.75 -2.70 1.55
CA PHE A 56 2.11 -3.07 0.18
C PHE A 56 1.94 -1.84 -0.70
N LEU A 57 3.04 -1.40 -1.29
CA LEU A 57 3.08 -0.21 -2.15
C LEU A 57 3.16 -0.65 -3.61
N TYR A 58 2.16 -0.29 -4.39
CA TYR A 58 2.05 -0.62 -5.80
C TYR A 58 2.50 0.55 -6.66
N HIS A 59 3.48 0.30 -7.53
CA HIS A 59 3.98 1.27 -8.51
C HIS A 59 3.24 1.03 -9.82
N HIS A 60 2.22 1.82 -10.10
CA HIS A 60 1.40 1.66 -11.29
C HIS A 60 2.16 2.16 -12.51
N PRO A 61 2.33 1.33 -13.56
CA PRO A 61 3.03 1.77 -14.76
C PRO A 61 2.26 2.87 -15.49
N ALA A 62 3.00 3.75 -16.18
CA ALA A 62 2.38 4.84 -16.94
C ALA A 62 1.58 4.32 -18.14
N THR A 63 1.95 3.15 -18.66
CA THR A 63 1.23 2.47 -19.75
C THR A 63 0.70 1.14 -19.22
N ARG A 64 -0.31 0.61 -19.92
CA ARG A 64 -0.91 -0.66 -19.51
C ARG A 64 0.10 -1.80 -19.73
N GLU A 65 0.58 -2.36 -18.64
CA GLU A 65 1.51 -3.49 -18.64
C GLU A 65 0.92 -4.65 -17.85
N ALA A 66 1.40 -5.88 -18.15
CA ALA A 66 0.96 -7.08 -17.46
C ALA A 66 1.56 -7.23 -16.06
N ALA A 67 2.63 -6.49 -15.77
CA ALA A 67 3.35 -6.56 -14.50
C ALA A 67 3.66 -5.17 -13.97
N MET A 68 3.85 -5.07 -12.64
CA MET A 68 4.22 -3.84 -11.96
C MET A 68 5.18 -4.15 -10.82
N ASP A 69 5.89 -3.13 -10.36
CA ASP A 69 6.70 -3.25 -9.15
C ASP A 69 5.80 -3.13 -7.93
N VAL A 70 6.00 -4.02 -6.98
CA VAL A 70 5.32 -3.98 -5.68
C VAL A 70 6.37 -4.03 -4.58
N ASP A 71 6.29 -3.08 -3.65
CA ASP A 71 7.12 -3.07 -2.46
C ASP A 71 6.31 -3.72 -1.33
N PHE A 72 6.70 -4.94 -0.97
CA PHE A 72 6.09 -5.64 0.16
C PHE A 72 6.84 -5.22 1.42
N GLY A 73 6.19 -4.41 2.24
CA GLY A 73 6.90 -3.73 3.30
C GLY A 73 6.19 -3.65 4.63
N VAL A 74 6.91 -3.05 5.57
CA VAL A 74 6.45 -2.76 6.92
C VAL A 74 6.80 -1.33 7.23
N GLN A 75 5.88 -0.60 7.84
CA GLN A 75 6.12 0.78 8.26
C GLN A 75 7.21 0.85 9.32
N VAL A 76 8.17 1.75 9.13
CA VAL A 76 9.27 1.98 10.08
C VAL A 76 9.29 3.46 10.49
N ILE A 77 10.02 3.77 11.56
CA ILE A 77 9.96 5.10 12.18
C ILE A 77 10.92 6.10 11.53
N GLN A 78 11.88 5.62 10.72
CA GLN A 78 12.88 6.48 10.10
C GLN A 78 13.50 5.79 8.90
N PRO A 79 14.09 6.54 7.95
CA PRO A 79 14.87 5.96 6.88
C PRO A 79 16.09 5.20 7.41
N PHE A 80 16.56 4.26 6.63
CA PHE A 80 17.69 3.41 6.95
C PHE A 80 18.45 3.07 5.66
N GLU A 81 19.65 2.50 5.78
CA GLU A 81 20.43 2.07 4.62
C GLU A 81 19.95 0.71 4.11
N ASN A 82 19.88 0.58 2.79
CA ASN A 82 19.52 -0.69 2.16
C ASN A 82 20.50 -1.79 2.55
N GLU A 83 19.97 -3.02 2.72
CA GLU A 83 20.80 -4.18 3.06
C GLU A 83 20.30 -5.38 2.25
N GLY A 84 21.11 -5.87 1.29
CA GLY A 84 20.70 -6.98 0.44
C GLY A 84 19.44 -6.65 -0.34
N GLU A 85 18.41 -7.49 -0.23
CA GLU A 85 17.12 -7.26 -0.87
C GLU A 85 16.21 -6.30 -0.08
N ILE A 86 16.59 -5.97 1.16
CA ILE A 86 15.81 -5.04 1.98
C ILE A 86 16.14 -3.61 1.56
N ILE A 87 15.13 -2.89 1.11
CA ILE A 87 15.28 -1.51 0.67
C ILE A 87 14.51 -0.57 1.58
N CYS A 88 15.03 0.64 1.72
CA CYS A 88 14.31 1.74 2.31
C CYS A 88 13.51 2.41 1.18
N THR A 89 12.21 2.34 1.27
CA THR A 89 11.32 3.03 0.37
C THR A 89 10.33 3.84 1.19
N GLU A 90 9.41 4.52 0.55
CA GLU A 90 8.38 5.27 1.27
C GLU A 90 7.10 5.37 0.47
N THR A 91 5.97 5.47 1.16
CA THR A 91 4.73 5.85 0.52
C THR A 91 4.78 7.34 0.18
N PRO A 92 4.19 7.76 -0.96
CA PRO A 92 4.23 9.16 -1.35
C PRO A 92 3.50 10.07 -0.37
N GLY A 93 4.04 11.28 -0.18
CA GLY A 93 3.29 12.37 0.46
C GLY A 93 2.43 13.08 -0.58
N GLY A 94 1.33 13.68 -0.15
CA GLY A 94 0.43 14.44 -1.00
C GLY A 94 -1.03 14.14 -0.72
N GLU A 95 -1.88 14.56 -1.65
CA GLU A 95 -3.32 14.31 -1.51
C GLU A 95 -3.65 12.89 -1.95
N VAL A 96 -4.47 12.22 -1.16
CA VAL A 96 -4.92 10.85 -1.43
C VAL A 96 -6.44 10.76 -1.31
N VAL A 97 -6.99 9.75 -1.99
CA VAL A 97 -8.33 9.26 -1.72
C VAL A 97 -8.22 7.87 -1.10
N MET A 98 -9.01 7.60 -0.08
CA MET A 98 -8.89 6.36 0.66
C MET A 98 -10.23 5.89 1.21
N THR A 99 -10.26 4.59 1.50
CA THR A 99 -11.35 3.96 2.23
C THR A 99 -10.78 2.87 3.13
N THR A 100 -11.57 2.45 4.12
CA THR A 100 -11.20 1.34 5.00
C THR A 100 -12.11 0.15 4.69
N HIS A 101 -11.47 -0.98 4.40
CA HIS A 101 -12.17 -2.25 4.22
C HIS A 101 -12.19 -2.98 5.56
N ILE A 102 -13.36 -3.35 6.03
CA ILE A 102 -13.52 -4.15 7.25
C ILE A 102 -14.04 -5.51 6.83
N GLY A 103 -13.26 -6.54 7.12
CA GLY A 103 -13.59 -7.90 6.76
C GLY A 103 -12.43 -8.66 6.11
N SER A 104 -12.73 -9.83 5.58
CA SER A 104 -11.73 -10.69 4.95
C SER A 104 -11.00 -10.01 3.81
N TYR A 105 -9.72 -10.31 3.66
CA TYR A 105 -8.89 -9.81 2.56
C TYR A 105 -9.41 -10.21 1.19
N THR A 106 -10.20 -11.28 1.10
CA THR A 106 -10.82 -11.68 -0.16
C THR A 106 -11.80 -10.64 -0.70
N GLY A 107 -12.29 -9.74 0.15
CA GLY A 107 -13.21 -8.66 -0.23
C GLY A 107 -12.53 -7.35 -0.64
N LEU A 108 -11.20 -7.28 -0.63
CA LEU A 108 -10.47 -6.04 -0.92
C LEU A 108 -10.78 -5.45 -2.30
N THR A 109 -11.08 -6.28 -3.28
CA THR A 109 -11.42 -5.81 -4.63
C THR A 109 -12.59 -4.82 -4.61
N ALA A 110 -13.58 -5.04 -3.74
CA ALA A 110 -14.71 -4.14 -3.60
C ALA A 110 -14.29 -2.74 -3.14
N ALA A 111 -13.34 -2.66 -2.20
CA ALA A 111 -12.80 -1.38 -1.73
C ALA A 111 -12.05 -0.65 -2.85
N HIS A 112 -11.23 -1.35 -3.62
CA HIS A 112 -10.55 -0.76 -4.77
C HIS A 112 -11.56 -0.23 -5.80
N ASN A 113 -12.60 -1.01 -6.09
CA ASN A 113 -13.62 -0.62 -7.06
C ASN A 113 -14.38 0.65 -6.63
N VAL A 114 -14.61 0.82 -5.33
CA VAL A 114 -15.24 2.03 -4.80
C VAL A 114 -14.39 3.27 -5.11
N LEU A 115 -13.07 3.17 -4.94
CA LEU A 115 -12.16 4.29 -5.24
C LEU A 115 -12.08 4.56 -6.75
N HIS A 116 -12.09 3.53 -7.58
CA HIS A 116 -12.16 3.71 -9.04
C HIS A 116 -13.47 4.39 -9.47
N SER A 117 -14.59 4.03 -8.86
CA SER A 117 -15.88 4.67 -9.12
C SER A 117 -15.88 6.14 -8.69
N TRP A 118 -15.27 6.44 -7.54
CA TRP A 118 -15.11 7.82 -7.07
C TRP A 118 -14.28 8.64 -8.07
N ARG A 119 -13.19 8.07 -8.58
CA ARG A 119 -12.36 8.71 -9.59
C ARG A 119 -13.15 9.05 -10.84
N ALA A 120 -13.92 8.09 -11.34
CA ALA A 120 -14.76 8.31 -12.52
C ALA A 120 -15.82 9.38 -12.29
N ALA A 121 -16.44 9.41 -11.11
CA ALA A 121 -17.48 10.36 -10.76
C ALA A 121 -16.96 11.78 -10.58
N THR A 122 -15.73 11.94 -10.07
CA THR A 122 -15.16 13.26 -9.76
C THR A 122 -14.27 13.82 -10.86
N GLY A 123 -13.84 12.99 -11.82
CA GLY A 123 -12.89 13.39 -12.85
C GLY A 123 -11.45 13.56 -12.36
N ARG A 124 -11.16 13.24 -11.11
CA ARG A 124 -9.78 13.31 -10.57
C ARG A 124 -8.91 12.21 -11.18
N ALA A 125 -7.63 12.46 -11.28
CA ALA A 125 -6.66 11.50 -11.81
C ALA A 125 -5.80 10.91 -10.70
N PHE A 126 -5.45 9.64 -10.84
CA PHE A 126 -4.51 8.98 -9.93
C PHE A 126 -3.06 9.34 -10.28
N GLY A 127 -2.21 9.39 -9.25
CA GLY A 127 -0.82 9.82 -9.36
C GLY A 127 0.20 8.70 -9.53
N GLY A 128 -0.20 7.50 -9.88
CA GLY A 128 0.72 6.40 -10.21
C GLY A 128 1.08 5.47 -9.04
N TYR A 129 0.54 5.70 -7.86
CA TYR A 129 0.80 4.87 -6.68
C TYR A 129 -0.48 4.57 -5.94
N SER A 130 -0.58 3.36 -5.44
CA SER A 130 -1.58 3.00 -4.44
C SER A 130 -0.94 2.12 -3.40
N TRP A 131 -1.52 2.06 -2.21
CA TRP A 131 -1.00 1.18 -1.18
C TRP A 131 -2.12 0.69 -0.27
N GLU A 132 -1.83 -0.43 0.37
CA GLU A 132 -2.72 -1.05 1.33
C GLU A 132 -1.98 -1.13 2.66
N ILE A 133 -2.60 -0.65 3.72
CA ILE A 133 -2.06 -0.76 5.08
C ILE A 133 -2.93 -1.76 5.82
N TYR A 134 -2.31 -2.86 6.23
CA TYR A 134 -3.01 -3.94 6.92
C TYR A 134 -2.95 -3.69 8.42
N GLY A 135 -4.12 -3.57 9.03
CA GLY A 135 -4.25 -3.38 10.48
C GLY A 135 -3.83 -4.64 11.25
N ASP A 136 -4.01 -4.60 12.56
CA ASP A 136 -3.64 -5.71 13.42
C ASP A 136 -4.40 -6.97 13.05
N TRP A 137 -3.68 -8.11 13.03
CA TRP A 137 -4.29 -9.38 12.72
C TRP A 137 -5.23 -9.81 13.85
N THR A 138 -6.33 -10.45 13.48
CA THR A 138 -7.29 -11.04 14.42
C THR A 138 -7.80 -12.36 13.84
N ASP A 139 -8.12 -13.31 14.70
CA ASP A 139 -8.73 -14.58 14.29
C ASP A 139 -10.10 -14.41 13.65
N ASP A 140 -10.79 -13.33 14.00
CA ASP A 140 -12.12 -13.04 13.46
C ASP A 140 -11.95 -12.19 12.19
N GLU A 141 -12.06 -12.85 11.04
CA GLU A 141 -11.90 -12.19 9.74
C GLU A 141 -12.87 -11.02 9.53
N THR A 142 -14.03 -11.02 10.22
CA THR A 142 -14.99 -9.93 10.09
C THR A 142 -14.51 -8.64 10.74
N LYS A 143 -13.44 -8.69 11.54
CA LYS A 143 -12.86 -7.55 12.26
C LYS A 143 -11.55 -7.09 11.66
N LEU A 144 -11.02 -7.76 10.63
CA LEU A 144 -9.81 -7.31 9.96
C LEU A 144 -10.05 -5.95 9.30
N GLU A 145 -9.08 -5.05 9.42
CA GLU A 145 -9.15 -3.73 8.82
C GLU A 145 -7.99 -3.54 7.84
N THR A 146 -8.30 -3.05 6.65
CA THR A 146 -7.30 -2.72 5.64
C THR A 146 -7.64 -1.34 5.08
N GLN A 147 -6.68 -0.43 5.14
CA GLN A 147 -6.82 0.86 4.48
C GLN A 147 -6.36 0.72 3.04
N VAL A 148 -7.16 1.19 2.12
CA VAL A 148 -6.86 1.21 0.68
C VAL A 148 -6.73 2.67 0.26
N ILE A 149 -5.57 3.03 -0.29
CA ILE A 149 -5.18 4.43 -0.50
C ILE A 149 -4.64 4.59 -1.91
N TYR A 150 -5.13 5.61 -2.63
CA TYR A 150 -4.63 5.96 -3.96
C TYR A 150 -4.12 7.40 -3.93
N LEU A 151 -2.89 7.59 -4.39
CA LEU A 151 -2.35 8.93 -4.59
C LEU A 151 -3.11 9.63 -5.70
N LEU A 152 -3.51 10.86 -5.45
CA LEU A 152 -4.14 11.71 -6.46
C LEU A 152 -3.08 12.54 -7.16
N LYS A 153 -3.25 12.72 -8.46
CA LYS A 153 -2.39 13.61 -9.22
C LYS A 153 -2.65 15.05 -8.77
N ASP A 154 -1.57 15.82 -8.62
CA ASP A 154 -1.67 17.22 -8.24
C ASP A 154 -2.43 17.98 -9.32
N GLU A 155 -3.52 18.65 -8.95
CA GLU A 155 -4.35 19.43 -9.90
C GLU A 155 -3.56 20.56 -10.55
N ALA A 156 -2.58 21.15 -9.85
CA ALA A 156 -1.75 22.19 -10.41
C ALA A 156 -0.88 21.72 -11.58
N MET A 157 -0.66 20.40 -11.70
CA MET A 157 0.12 19.78 -12.78
C MET A 157 -0.74 19.33 -13.96
N ILE A 158 -2.06 19.51 -13.90
CA ILE A 158 -2.99 19.06 -14.93
C ILE A 158 -3.30 20.16 -15.95
N SER A 159 -2.98 21.40 -15.63
CA SER A 159 -3.26 22.57 -16.47
C SER A 159 -2.40 22.61 -17.73
#